data_4fc25a9429b0cd435105c0582ebd969c
#
_entry.id   4fc25a9429b0cd435105c0582ebd969c
#
_cell.length_a   1.000
_cell.length_b   1.000
_cell.length_c   1.000
_cell.angle_alpha   90.00
_cell.angle_beta   90.00
_cell.angle_gamma   90.00
#
_symmetry.space_group_name_H-M   'P 1'
#
loop_
_entity.id
_entity.type
_entity.pdbx_description
1 polymer ?
#
loop_
_entity_poly.entity_id
_entity_poly.type
_entity_poly.pdbx_seq_one_letter_code
_entity_poly.pdbx_strand_id
1 'polypeptide(L)'
;SEEAVAPITSREQALALSHTPEAIARRKLVKAATEAIDSDKVVPFAGTSTETLTFESSPDGNVIPCHMTRPDGATAAPGVIYLHGGGMANLSAFDGNYRAFNRMMAREGAVVVAVDFRNSIVASASGEVGEFPAGLNDCVSAVRWVHANAESLGIDPARIVIAGESGGG
;
A
#
# COMPACT_ATOMS: atom_id res chain seq x y z
N SER A 1 34.02 18.06 0.55
CA SER A 1 33.29 18.20 -0.72
C SER A 1 32.20 17.16 -0.76
N GLU A 2 30.91 17.55 -0.67
CA GLU A 2 29.79 16.67 -0.98
C GLU A 2 29.91 16.34 -2.48
N GLU A 3 30.25 15.10 -2.79
CA GLU A 3 30.15 14.61 -4.15
C GLU A 3 28.67 14.64 -4.54
N ALA A 4 28.33 15.47 -5.50
CA ALA A 4 26.98 15.54 -6.03
C ALA A 4 26.62 14.16 -6.61
N VAL A 5 25.64 13.48 -6.03
CA VAL A 5 25.15 12.20 -6.53
C VAL A 5 24.60 12.43 -7.94
N ALA A 6 25.15 11.71 -8.92
CA ALA A 6 24.68 11.83 -10.31
C ALA A 6 23.17 11.45 -10.38
N PRO A 7 22.37 12.20 -11.16
CA PRO A 7 20.97 11.92 -11.28
C PRO A 7 20.72 10.55 -11.92
N ILE A 8 19.72 9.82 -11.41
CA ILE A 8 19.26 8.56 -12.03
C ILE A 8 18.48 8.94 -13.30
N THR A 9 18.91 8.47 -14.44
CA THR A 9 18.37 8.85 -15.75
C THR A 9 17.65 7.71 -16.48
N SER A 10 17.74 6.46 -15.97
CA SER A 10 17.06 5.32 -16.56
C SER A 10 16.55 4.34 -15.50
N ARG A 11 15.53 3.54 -15.88
CA ARG A 11 15.05 2.45 -15.03
C ARG A 11 16.12 1.40 -14.77
N GLU A 12 16.91 1.05 -15.77
CA GLU A 12 18.03 0.10 -15.63
C GLU A 12 19.02 0.56 -14.55
N GLN A 13 19.39 1.84 -14.58
CA GLN A 13 20.25 2.43 -13.56
C GLN A 13 19.60 2.39 -12.17
N ALA A 14 18.31 2.69 -12.08
CA ALA A 14 17.55 2.60 -10.83
C ALA A 14 17.50 1.17 -10.28
N LEU A 15 17.27 0.18 -11.14
CA LEU A 15 17.30 -1.25 -10.79
C LEU A 15 18.69 -1.65 -10.26
N ALA A 16 19.75 -1.34 -10.99
CA ALA A 16 21.12 -1.67 -10.58
C ALA A 16 21.44 -1.07 -9.20
N LEU A 17 21.13 0.20 -8.98
CA LEU A 17 21.36 0.88 -7.70
C LEU A 17 20.50 0.30 -6.57
N SER A 18 19.26 -0.12 -6.86
CA SER A 18 18.37 -0.69 -5.86
C SER A 18 18.82 -2.06 -5.35
N HIS A 19 19.63 -2.79 -6.10
CA HIS A 19 20.11 -4.13 -5.75
C HIS A 19 21.53 -4.13 -5.16
N THR A 20 22.12 -2.97 -4.91
CA THR A 20 23.39 -2.89 -4.19
C THR A 20 23.25 -3.37 -2.74
N PRO A 21 24.30 -3.94 -2.13
CA PRO A 21 24.28 -4.35 -0.72
C PRO A 21 23.85 -3.22 0.21
N GLU A 22 24.31 -2.00 -0.05
CA GLU A 22 24.00 -0.80 0.73
C GLU A 22 22.51 -0.44 0.64
N ALA A 23 21.94 -0.46 -0.56
CA ALA A 23 20.51 -0.18 -0.77
C ALA A 23 19.63 -1.24 -0.10
N ILE A 24 20.03 -2.52 -0.18
CA ILE A 24 19.35 -3.62 0.50
C ILE A 24 19.41 -3.44 2.02
N ALA A 25 20.59 -3.13 2.57
CA ALA A 25 20.76 -2.91 4.00
C ALA A 25 19.93 -1.72 4.49
N ARG A 26 19.92 -0.62 3.73
CA ARG A 26 19.12 0.57 4.05
C ARG A 26 17.62 0.24 4.06
N ARG A 27 17.11 -0.50 3.07
CA ARG A 27 15.68 -0.91 3.06
C ARG A 27 15.33 -1.79 4.26
N LYS A 28 16.19 -2.73 4.64
CA LYS A 28 15.99 -3.56 5.84
C LYS A 28 15.91 -2.71 7.11
N LEU A 29 16.77 -1.70 7.23
CA LEU A 29 16.76 -0.79 8.38
C LEU A 29 15.47 0.05 8.42
N VAL A 30 15.09 0.63 7.28
CA VAL A 30 13.84 1.41 7.16
C VAL A 30 12.64 0.53 7.48
N LYS A 31 12.58 -0.69 6.93
CA LYS A 31 11.51 -1.64 7.21
C LYS A 31 11.43 -1.97 8.70
N ALA A 32 12.55 -2.26 9.34
CA ALA A 32 12.56 -2.54 10.78
C ALA A 32 12.07 -1.33 11.60
N ALA A 33 12.44 -0.12 11.21
CA ALA A 33 11.98 1.10 11.87
C ALA A 33 10.47 1.33 11.68
N THR A 34 9.94 1.08 10.47
CA THR A 34 8.49 1.21 10.19
C THR A 34 7.69 0.13 10.86
N GLU A 35 8.20 -1.11 10.95
CA GLU A 35 7.56 -2.21 11.70
C GLU A 35 7.39 -1.86 13.19
N ALA A 36 8.34 -1.15 13.78
CA ALA A 36 8.25 -0.73 15.18
C ALA A 36 7.12 0.29 15.44
N ILE A 37 6.63 0.97 14.40
CA ILE A 37 5.49 1.89 14.48
C ILE A 37 4.18 1.11 14.62
N ASP A 38 4.07 -0.08 14.03
CA ASP A 38 2.88 -0.93 14.12
C ASP A 38 2.81 -1.63 15.47
N SER A 39 2.43 -0.87 16.47
CA SER A 39 2.36 -1.35 17.85
C SER A 39 1.13 -0.81 18.57
N ASP A 40 0.70 -1.54 19.60
CA ASP A 40 -0.44 -1.15 20.45
C ASP A 40 -0.20 0.18 21.19
N LYS A 41 1.08 0.53 21.41
CA LYS A 41 1.49 1.80 22.03
C LYS A 41 1.30 3.00 21.11
N VAL A 42 1.45 2.82 19.80
CA VAL A 42 1.31 3.89 18.81
C VAL A 42 -0.16 4.03 18.40
N VAL A 43 -0.77 2.92 18.00
CA VAL A 43 -2.22 2.86 17.69
C VAL A 43 -2.76 1.55 18.25
N PRO A 44 -3.66 1.58 19.25
CA PRO A 44 -4.23 0.38 19.85
C PRO A 44 -4.85 -0.56 18.82
N PHE A 45 -4.61 -1.87 18.96
CA PHE A 45 -5.22 -2.90 18.11
C PHE A 45 -6.69 -3.14 18.44
N ALA A 46 -7.06 -3.00 19.72
CA ALA A 46 -8.42 -3.23 20.19
C ALA A 46 -9.44 -2.35 19.46
N GLY A 47 -10.58 -2.95 19.10
CA GLY A 47 -11.67 -2.28 18.40
C GLY A 47 -11.51 -2.24 16.87
N THR A 48 -10.49 -2.88 16.33
CA THR A 48 -10.27 -3.02 14.89
C THR A 48 -9.83 -4.43 14.52
N SER A 49 -10.19 -4.86 13.34
CA SER A 49 -9.75 -6.12 12.74
C SER A 49 -9.04 -5.87 11.41
N THR A 50 -8.11 -6.76 11.06
CA THR A 50 -7.35 -6.70 9.82
C THR A 50 -7.47 -8.00 9.03
N GLU A 51 -7.48 -7.88 7.72
CA GLU A 51 -7.57 -9.02 6.81
C GLU A 51 -6.74 -8.73 5.55
N THR A 52 -6.10 -9.77 5.01
CA THR A 52 -5.47 -9.69 3.69
C THR A 52 -6.44 -10.25 2.67
N LEU A 53 -6.79 -9.43 1.68
CA LEU A 53 -7.64 -9.79 0.57
C LEU A 53 -6.85 -9.69 -0.73
N THR A 54 -7.40 -10.23 -1.81
CA THR A 54 -6.80 -10.15 -3.14
C THR A 54 -7.86 -9.81 -4.18
N PHE A 55 -7.44 -9.16 -5.24
CA PHE A 55 -8.25 -8.92 -6.42
C PHE A 55 -7.41 -9.10 -7.69
N GLU A 56 -8.07 -9.31 -8.83
CA GLU A 56 -7.40 -9.40 -10.14
C GLU A 56 -7.25 -8.02 -10.76
N SER A 57 -6.05 -7.71 -11.21
CA SER A 57 -5.73 -6.49 -11.95
C SER A 57 -6.05 -6.66 -13.43
N SER A 58 -6.59 -5.63 -14.05
CA SER A 58 -6.85 -5.60 -15.50
C SER A 58 -5.84 -4.63 -16.16
N PRO A 59 -5.30 -4.99 -17.35
CA PRO A 59 -5.76 -6.07 -18.28
C PRO A 59 -5.04 -7.41 -18.12
N ASP A 60 -4.04 -7.55 -17.26
CA ASP A 60 -3.12 -8.68 -17.26
C ASP A 60 -3.53 -9.85 -16.32
N GLY A 61 -4.55 -9.67 -15.48
CA GLY A 61 -5.06 -10.71 -14.60
C GLY A 61 -4.16 -11.00 -13.39
N ASN A 62 -3.16 -10.19 -13.11
CA ASN A 62 -2.31 -10.37 -11.93
C ASN A 62 -3.11 -10.25 -10.64
N VAL A 63 -2.81 -11.13 -9.69
CA VAL A 63 -3.44 -11.13 -8.37
C VAL A 63 -2.72 -10.14 -7.46
N ILE A 64 -3.42 -9.09 -7.07
CA ILE A 64 -2.88 -8.00 -6.25
C ILE A 64 -3.40 -8.13 -4.82
N PRO A 65 -2.51 -8.20 -3.82
CA PRO A 65 -2.94 -8.20 -2.41
C PRO A 65 -3.34 -6.80 -1.96
N CYS A 66 -4.26 -6.74 -1.01
CA CYS A 66 -4.58 -5.53 -0.27
C CYS A 66 -4.71 -5.83 1.22
N HIS A 67 -4.34 -4.86 2.04
CA HIS A 67 -4.47 -4.92 3.49
C HIS A 67 -5.73 -4.15 3.90
N MET A 68 -6.76 -4.87 4.32
CA MET A 68 -7.98 -4.25 4.83
C MET A 68 -7.91 -4.12 6.34
N THR A 69 -8.27 -2.93 6.85
CA THR A 69 -8.44 -2.68 8.28
C THR A 69 -9.81 -2.05 8.49
N ARG A 70 -10.57 -2.54 9.46
CA ARG A 70 -11.93 -2.05 9.73
C ARG A 70 -12.24 -1.99 11.22
N PRO A 71 -13.18 -1.13 11.66
CA PRO A 71 -13.77 -1.21 12.99
C PRO A 71 -14.42 -2.59 13.20
N ASP A 72 -14.36 -3.11 14.41
CA ASP A 72 -15.07 -4.34 14.75
C ASP A 72 -16.59 -4.16 14.56
N GLY A 73 -17.20 -5.09 13.84
CA GLY A 73 -18.64 -5.06 13.56
C GLY A 73 -19.06 -3.98 12.55
N ALA A 74 -18.16 -3.38 11.80
CA ALA A 74 -18.48 -2.37 10.80
C ALA A 74 -19.46 -2.90 9.74
N THR A 75 -20.55 -2.15 9.54
CA THR A 75 -21.54 -2.36 8.47
C THR A 75 -21.87 -1.02 7.84
N ALA A 76 -21.83 -0.93 6.51
CA ALA A 76 -22.07 0.31 5.76
C ALA A 76 -21.24 1.51 6.29
N ALA A 77 -19.98 1.30 6.61
CA ALA A 77 -19.05 2.35 7.04
C ALA A 77 -18.51 3.15 5.85
N PRO A 78 -17.98 4.37 6.06
CA PRO A 78 -17.19 5.04 5.02
C PRO A 78 -16.02 4.17 4.59
N GLY A 79 -15.74 4.12 3.28
CA GLY A 79 -14.61 3.39 2.71
C GLY A 79 -13.46 4.31 2.33
N VAL A 80 -12.23 3.91 2.62
CA VAL A 80 -11.01 4.57 2.17
C VAL A 80 -10.20 3.58 1.35
N ILE A 81 -9.97 3.86 0.08
CA ILE A 81 -9.02 3.14 -0.75
C ILE A 81 -7.69 3.89 -0.61
N TYR A 82 -6.70 3.26 0.04
CA TYR A 82 -5.45 3.91 0.37
C TYR A 82 -4.32 3.43 -0.54
N LEU A 83 -3.60 4.38 -1.14
CA LEU A 83 -2.47 4.15 -2.02
C LEU A 83 -1.20 4.64 -1.34
N HIS A 84 -0.27 3.72 -1.04
CA HIS A 84 0.96 4.03 -0.31
C HIS A 84 1.96 4.85 -1.14
N GLY A 85 2.86 5.53 -0.45
CA GLY A 85 3.95 6.28 -1.06
C GLY A 85 5.04 5.40 -1.68
N GLY A 86 6.20 6.00 -1.97
CA GLY A 86 7.34 5.28 -2.52
C GLY A 86 7.57 5.50 -4.02
N GLY A 87 6.92 6.52 -4.63
CA GLY A 87 7.12 6.90 -6.04
C GLY A 87 6.69 5.85 -7.04
N MET A 88 5.77 4.95 -6.65
CA MET A 88 5.41 3.73 -7.41
C MET A 88 6.63 2.85 -7.73
N ALA A 89 7.69 2.97 -6.97
CA ALA A 89 8.97 2.29 -7.21
C ALA A 89 9.37 1.33 -6.08
N ASN A 90 8.88 1.56 -4.87
CA ASN A 90 9.22 0.79 -3.66
C ASN A 90 8.14 0.96 -2.58
N LEU A 91 8.36 0.36 -1.40
CA LEU A 91 7.44 0.25 -0.26
C LEU A 91 6.29 -0.71 -0.52
N SER A 92 5.45 -0.90 0.50
CA SER A 92 4.33 -1.83 0.47
C SER A 92 3.22 -1.35 1.39
N ALA A 93 1.98 -1.59 1.03
CA ALA A 93 0.82 -1.37 1.91
C ALA A 93 0.90 -2.16 3.22
N PHE A 94 1.75 -3.20 3.25
CA PHE A 94 2.01 -4.04 4.43
C PHE A 94 3.15 -3.53 5.32
N ASP A 95 3.80 -2.42 5.01
CA ASP A 95 4.81 -1.82 5.90
C ASP A 95 4.14 -1.27 7.17
N GLY A 96 4.82 -1.39 8.30
CA GLY A 96 4.23 -1.14 9.63
C GLY A 96 3.67 0.26 9.83
N ASN A 97 4.29 1.29 9.24
CA ASN A 97 3.76 2.65 9.28
C ASN A 97 2.40 2.76 8.58
N TYR A 98 2.19 2.08 7.44
CA TYR A 98 0.92 2.09 6.73
C TYR A 98 -0.14 1.29 7.48
N ARG A 99 0.22 0.14 8.06
CA ARG A 99 -0.70 -0.64 8.90
C ARG A 99 -1.17 0.16 10.12
N ALA A 100 -0.26 0.87 10.79
CA ALA A 100 -0.60 1.75 11.91
C ALA A 100 -1.51 2.91 11.46
N PHE A 101 -1.21 3.54 10.32
CA PHE A 101 -2.02 4.63 9.76
C PHE A 101 -3.42 4.15 9.36
N ASN A 102 -3.52 2.99 8.69
CA ASN A 102 -4.80 2.39 8.34
C ASN A 102 -5.64 2.09 9.58
N ARG A 103 -5.02 1.58 10.65
CA ARG A 103 -5.69 1.32 11.92
C ARG A 103 -6.16 2.62 12.59
N MET A 104 -5.40 3.69 12.50
CA MET A 104 -5.83 5.01 12.98
C MET A 104 -7.11 5.47 12.29
N MET A 105 -7.19 5.38 10.95
CA MET A 105 -8.40 5.70 10.20
C MET A 105 -9.57 4.77 10.54
N ALA A 106 -9.28 3.48 10.73
CA ALA A 106 -10.33 2.52 11.11
C ALA A 106 -10.92 2.81 12.49
N ARG A 107 -10.13 3.26 13.44
CA ARG A 107 -10.60 3.69 14.76
C ARG A 107 -11.52 4.92 14.70
N GLU A 108 -11.41 5.74 13.66
CA GLU A 108 -12.32 6.85 13.38
C GLU A 108 -13.59 6.40 12.59
N GLY A 109 -13.75 5.10 12.40
CA GLY A 109 -14.97 4.51 11.83
C GLY A 109 -14.92 4.18 10.34
N ALA A 110 -13.78 4.30 9.68
CA ALA A 110 -13.66 3.96 8.27
C ALA A 110 -13.21 2.50 8.05
N VAL A 111 -13.69 1.88 6.98
CA VAL A 111 -13.07 0.66 6.43
C VAL A 111 -11.99 1.09 5.45
N VAL A 112 -10.75 0.68 5.71
CA VAL A 112 -9.59 1.07 4.91
C VAL A 112 -9.10 -0.12 4.11
N VAL A 113 -9.02 0.03 2.79
CA VAL A 113 -8.45 -0.96 1.86
C VAL A 113 -7.16 -0.37 1.29
N ALA A 114 -6.02 -0.77 1.86
CA ALA A 114 -4.71 -0.34 1.40
C ALA A 114 -4.21 -1.28 0.30
N VAL A 115 -3.99 -0.73 -0.87
CA VAL A 115 -3.63 -1.48 -2.09
C VAL A 115 -2.13 -1.67 -2.17
N ASP A 116 -1.68 -2.91 -2.29
CA ASP A 116 -0.27 -3.25 -2.47
C ASP A 116 0.07 -3.38 -3.96
N PHE A 117 -0.11 -2.30 -4.70
CA PHE A 117 0.11 -2.25 -6.14
C PHE A 117 1.56 -2.58 -6.52
N ARG A 118 1.78 -3.07 -7.73
CA ARG A 118 3.10 -3.41 -8.25
C ARG A 118 3.97 -2.17 -8.39
N ASN A 119 5.12 -2.20 -7.74
CA ASN A 119 6.16 -1.18 -7.90
C ASN A 119 7.00 -1.44 -9.15
N SER A 120 7.63 -0.39 -9.67
CA SER A 120 8.45 -0.48 -10.88
C SER A 120 9.90 -0.92 -10.66
N ILE A 121 10.42 -0.87 -9.42
CA ILE A 121 11.84 -1.11 -9.10
C ILE A 121 12.03 -2.20 -8.05
N VAL A 122 11.33 -2.10 -6.91
CA VAL A 122 11.44 -3.06 -5.80
C VAL A 122 10.07 -3.66 -5.58
N ALA A 123 9.97 -4.99 -5.67
CA ALA A 123 8.70 -5.67 -5.45
C ALA A 123 8.07 -5.29 -4.12
N SER A 124 6.76 -5.08 -4.12
CA SER A 124 5.91 -5.00 -2.94
C SER A 124 5.64 -6.42 -2.38
N ALA A 125 4.67 -6.58 -1.50
CA ALA A 125 4.29 -7.91 -0.99
C ALA A 125 3.71 -8.83 -2.08
N SER A 126 3.29 -8.29 -3.23
CA SER A 126 2.89 -9.09 -4.41
C SER A 126 4.03 -9.97 -4.95
N GLY A 127 5.28 -9.63 -4.62
CA GLY A 127 6.47 -10.36 -5.07
C GLY A 127 6.90 -10.02 -6.50
N GLU A 128 6.17 -9.16 -7.19
CA GLU A 128 6.41 -8.80 -8.59
C GLU A 128 6.71 -7.31 -8.76
N VAL A 129 7.50 -7.00 -9.77
CA VAL A 129 7.67 -5.63 -10.26
C VAL A 129 6.94 -5.47 -11.58
N GLY A 130 6.37 -4.30 -11.82
CA GLY A 130 5.68 -3.99 -13.06
C GLY A 130 6.09 -2.63 -13.61
N GLU A 131 6.41 -2.57 -14.89
CA GLU A 131 6.64 -1.28 -15.54
C GLU A 131 5.33 -0.50 -15.67
N PHE A 132 5.45 0.83 -15.78
CA PHE A 132 4.28 1.64 -16.11
C PHE A 132 3.58 1.11 -17.39
N PRO A 133 2.25 0.94 -17.37
CA PRO A 133 1.29 1.42 -16.35
C PRO A 133 0.80 0.35 -15.36
N ALA A 134 1.55 -0.74 -15.11
CA ALA A 134 1.10 -1.88 -14.30
C ALA A 134 0.55 -1.45 -12.92
N GLY A 135 1.34 -0.71 -12.12
CA GLY A 135 0.89 -0.24 -10.80
C GLY A 135 -0.32 0.69 -10.87
N LEU A 136 -0.41 1.53 -11.91
CA LEU A 136 -1.60 2.37 -12.13
C LEU A 136 -2.83 1.52 -12.44
N ASN A 137 -2.67 0.48 -13.27
CA ASN A 137 -3.75 -0.45 -13.58
C ASN A 137 -4.23 -1.21 -12.33
N ASP A 138 -3.31 -1.57 -11.43
CA ASP A 138 -3.63 -2.19 -10.15
C ASP A 138 -4.49 -1.25 -9.29
N CYS A 139 -4.10 0.03 -9.19
CA CYS A 139 -4.87 1.03 -8.45
C CYS A 139 -6.28 1.22 -9.03
N VAL A 140 -6.41 1.34 -10.35
CA VAL A 140 -7.72 1.45 -11.02
C VAL A 140 -8.57 0.20 -10.80
N SER A 141 -7.95 -0.99 -10.89
CA SER A 141 -8.65 -2.27 -10.65
C SER A 141 -9.11 -2.39 -9.21
N ALA A 142 -8.29 -1.94 -8.24
CA ALA A 142 -8.66 -1.88 -6.83
C ALA A 142 -9.91 -1.02 -6.60
N VAL A 143 -9.96 0.18 -7.20
CA VAL A 143 -11.14 1.07 -7.09
C VAL A 143 -12.39 0.37 -7.59
N ARG A 144 -12.33 -0.25 -8.76
CA ARG A 144 -13.47 -0.99 -9.34
C ARG A 144 -13.89 -2.16 -8.46
N TRP A 145 -12.89 -2.91 -7.97
CA TRP A 145 -13.14 -4.07 -7.11
C TRP A 145 -13.78 -3.69 -5.78
N VAL A 146 -13.30 -2.62 -5.13
CA VAL A 146 -13.88 -2.13 -3.87
C VAL A 146 -15.32 -1.68 -4.09
N HIS A 147 -15.62 -0.92 -5.15
CA HIS A 147 -17.00 -0.52 -5.44
C HIS A 147 -17.91 -1.72 -5.71
N ALA A 148 -17.45 -2.71 -6.47
CA ALA A 148 -18.22 -3.91 -6.78
C ALA A 148 -18.50 -4.79 -5.56
N ASN A 149 -17.63 -4.73 -4.53
CA ASN A 149 -17.71 -5.56 -3.34
C ASN A 149 -18.02 -4.76 -2.06
N ALA A 150 -18.42 -3.50 -2.18
CA ALA A 150 -18.55 -2.58 -1.05
C ALA A 150 -19.39 -3.15 0.11
N GLU A 151 -20.55 -3.71 -0.17
CA GLU A 151 -21.45 -4.29 0.85
C GLU A 151 -20.77 -5.45 1.61
N SER A 152 -20.11 -6.36 0.90
CA SER A 152 -19.41 -7.50 1.52
C SER A 152 -18.19 -7.09 2.34
N LEU A 153 -17.58 -5.95 1.97
CA LEU A 153 -16.49 -5.33 2.73
C LEU A 153 -16.97 -4.50 3.92
N GLY A 154 -18.29 -4.35 4.10
CA GLY A 154 -18.88 -3.50 5.14
C GLY A 154 -18.80 -2.01 4.83
N ILE A 155 -18.66 -1.64 3.56
CA ILE A 155 -18.51 -0.27 3.07
C ILE A 155 -19.85 0.23 2.49
N ASP A 156 -20.20 1.47 2.79
CA ASP A 156 -21.26 2.18 2.10
C ASP A 156 -20.77 2.65 0.72
N PRO A 157 -21.32 2.13 -0.38
CA PRO A 157 -20.84 2.46 -1.74
C PRO A 157 -21.01 3.94 -2.10
N ALA A 158 -21.85 4.68 -1.38
CA ALA A 158 -22.01 6.13 -1.57
C ALA A 158 -20.96 6.97 -0.82
N ARG A 159 -20.13 6.34 0.03
CA ARG A 159 -19.15 7.02 0.90
C ARG A 159 -17.76 6.43 0.75
N ILE A 160 -17.28 6.31 -0.48
CA ILE A 160 -15.94 5.83 -0.79
C ILE A 160 -15.05 7.01 -1.22
N VAL A 161 -13.88 7.10 -0.61
CA VAL A 161 -12.84 8.07 -1.01
C VAL A 161 -11.55 7.33 -1.38
N ILE A 162 -10.78 7.94 -2.26
CA ILE A 162 -9.41 7.51 -2.57
C ILE A 162 -8.48 8.49 -1.88
N ALA A 163 -7.52 7.96 -1.15
CA ALA A 163 -6.48 8.73 -0.48
C ALA A 163 -5.12 8.14 -0.81
N GLY A 164 -4.13 9.00 -0.96
CA GLY A 164 -2.77 8.56 -1.24
C GLY A 164 -1.75 9.56 -0.74
N GLU A 165 -0.52 9.11 -0.62
CA GLU A 165 0.60 9.99 -0.29
C GLU A 165 1.68 9.89 -1.37
N SER A 166 2.36 11.00 -1.67
CA SER A 166 3.51 11.03 -2.59
C SER A 166 3.21 10.29 -3.90
N GLY A 167 3.89 9.14 -4.16
CA GLY A 167 3.67 8.33 -5.36
C GLY A 167 2.28 7.67 -5.47
N GLY A 168 1.50 7.62 -4.39
CA GLY A 168 0.11 7.15 -4.40
C GLY A 168 -0.91 8.28 -4.60
N GLY A 169 -0.44 9.54 -4.63
CA GLY A 169 -1.30 10.73 -4.76
C GLY A 169 -1.62 11.18 -6.18
#